data_5bb6211ee8a4cfca7ec8a9bc7c247076
#
_entry.id   5bb6211ee8a4cfca7ec8a9bc7c247076
#
_cell.length_a   1.000
_cell.length_b   1.000
_cell.length_c   1.000
_cell.angle_alpha   90.00
_cell.angle_beta   90.00
_cell.angle_gamma   90.00
#
_symmetry.space_group_name_H-M   'P 1'
#
loop_
_entity.id
_entity.type
_entity.pdbx_description
1 polymer ?
#
loop_
_entity_poly.entity_id
_entity_poly.type
_entity_poly.pdbx_seq_one_letter_code
_entity_poly.pdbx_strand_id
1 'polypeptide(L)'
;MSNDPVPIKKIIISGPDITLEYKDNLIKKLDEIEKLINYYFLIISSVNNQMMNDLGNKIYECERKYNYLDIELKPFSKFVKNKYSYPYLKAKMSVIKNNFQQLENAINNKILNNIVNEEKEKLLPKVESSSKK
;
A
#
# COMPACT_ATOMS: atom_id res chain seq x y z
N MET A 1 41.58 13.35 25.86
CA MET A 1 41.28 13.02 25.88
C MET A 1 40.62 12.74 25.78
N SER A 2 40.41 12.97 25.53
CA SER A 2 39.90 12.77 25.50
C SER A 2 39.23 12.56 25.21
N ASN A 3 39.07 12.57 24.91
CA ASN A 3 38.47 12.30 24.70
C ASN A 3 37.88 12.01 24.04
N ASP A 4 37.98 12.31 23.27
CA ASP A 4 37.70 12.16 22.43
C ASP A 4 36.93 10.97 21.97
N PRO A 5 36.95 9.95 22.00
CA PRO A 5 36.25 8.70 21.77
C PRO A 5 34.78 8.81 21.95
N VAL A 6 34.35 9.73 22.68
CA VAL A 6 32.94 9.95 22.95
C VAL A 6 32.12 10.06 21.69
N PRO A 7 32.50 10.84 20.68
CA PRO A 7 31.71 10.95 19.47
C PRO A 7 31.52 9.61 18.77
N ILE A 8 32.53 8.82 18.76
CA ILE A 8 32.48 7.53 18.11
C ILE A 8 31.46 6.62 18.76
N LYS A 9 31.44 6.63 20.09
CA LYS A 9 30.48 5.82 20.81
C LYS A 9 29.07 6.22 20.51
N LYS A 10 28.82 7.50 20.42
CA LYS A 10 27.47 7.98 20.12
C LYS A 10 27.01 7.49 18.77
N ILE A 11 27.89 7.51 17.80
CA ILE A 11 27.55 7.06 16.48
C ILE A 11 27.16 5.60 16.49
N ILE A 12 27.91 4.79 17.21
CA ILE A 12 27.65 3.38 17.30
C ILE A 12 26.30 3.11 17.94
N ILE A 13 25.96 3.89 18.92
CA ILE A 13 24.73 3.66 19.68
C ILE A 13 23.52 4.19 18.94
N SER A 14 23.71 5.17 18.07
CA SER A 14 22.59 5.87 17.47
C SER A 14 21.71 5.01 16.59
N GLY A 15 22.24 3.91 16.06
CA GLY A 15 21.41 3.02 15.26
C GLY A 15 21.73 3.12 13.79
N PRO A 16 20.76 2.83 12.94
CA PRO A 16 20.96 2.78 11.49
C PRO A 16 21.19 4.17 10.89
N ASP A 17 21.76 4.17 9.68
CA ASP A 17 22.07 5.39 8.95
C ASP A 17 20.85 5.90 8.20
N ILE A 18 19.79 6.19 8.94
CA ILE A 18 18.59 6.80 8.41
C ILE A 18 18.04 7.72 9.47
N THR A 19 17.26 8.70 9.06
CA THR A 19 16.72 9.67 9.99
C THR A 19 15.30 9.28 10.42
N LEU A 20 14.87 9.82 11.54
CA LEU A 20 13.50 9.64 11.97
C LEU A 20 12.53 10.31 11.00
N GLU A 21 13.00 11.34 10.30
CA GLU A 21 12.19 12.01 9.29
C GLU A 21 11.85 11.05 8.15
N TYR A 22 12.79 10.17 7.80
CA TYR A 22 12.53 9.16 6.77
C TYR A 22 11.36 8.29 7.16
N LYS A 23 11.35 7.85 8.42
CA LYS A 23 10.27 7.03 8.95
C LYS A 23 8.95 7.79 8.95
N ASP A 24 8.98 9.04 9.41
CA ASP A 24 7.77 9.85 9.48
C ASP A 24 7.19 10.11 8.09
N ASN A 25 8.05 10.38 7.12
CA ASN A 25 7.60 10.59 5.74
C ASN A 25 6.99 9.34 5.16
N LEU A 26 7.57 8.18 5.47
CA LEU A 26 7.02 6.92 4.98
C LEU A 26 5.64 6.66 5.58
N ILE A 27 5.49 6.89 6.89
CA ILE A 27 4.19 6.73 7.55
C ILE A 27 3.15 7.64 6.92
N LYS A 28 3.53 8.89 6.67
CA LYS A 28 2.61 9.84 6.07
C LYS A 28 2.13 9.39 4.70
N LYS A 29 3.07 8.90 3.88
CA LYS A 29 2.71 8.43 2.55
C LYS A 29 1.82 7.18 2.62
N LEU A 30 2.09 6.29 3.54
CA LEU A 30 1.26 5.11 3.70
C LEU A 30 -0.15 5.48 4.16
N ASP A 31 -0.27 6.47 5.04
CA ASP A 31 -1.59 6.95 5.46
C ASP A 31 -2.35 7.54 4.28
N GLU A 32 -1.68 8.30 3.43
CA GLU A 32 -2.30 8.89 2.25
C GLU A 32 -2.79 7.80 1.29
N ILE A 33 -1.98 6.77 1.11
CA ILE A 33 -2.34 5.66 0.24
C ILE A 33 -3.55 4.91 0.80
N GLU A 34 -3.58 4.71 2.11
CA GLU A 34 -4.69 4.02 2.73
C GLU A 34 -5.99 4.78 2.53
N LYS A 35 -5.94 6.10 2.70
CA LYS A 35 -7.11 6.93 2.46
C LYS A 35 -7.54 6.86 1.01
N LEU A 36 -6.60 6.84 0.10
CA LEU A 36 -6.89 6.79 -1.32
C LEU A 36 -7.55 5.46 -1.69
N ILE A 37 -7.06 4.36 -1.13
CA ILE A 37 -7.67 3.05 -1.37
C ILE A 37 -9.12 3.07 -0.89
N ASN A 38 -9.36 3.58 0.31
CA ASN A 38 -10.70 3.66 0.86
C ASN A 38 -11.61 4.50 -0.03
N TYR A 39 -11.08 5.61 -0.52
CA TYR A 39 -11.84 6.47 -1.43
C TYR A 39 -12.19 5.74 -2.73
N TYR A 40 -11.22 4.98 -3.27
CA TYR A 40 -11.48 4.23 -4.50
C TYR A 40 -12.55 3.16 -4.31
N PHE A 41 -12.63 2.56 -3.14
CA PHE A 41 -13.72 1.63 -2.87
C PHE A 41 -15.06 2.35 -2.92
N LEU A 42 -15.11 3.59 -2.45
CA LEU A 42 -16.36 4.36 -2.48
C LEU A 42 -16.78 4.73 -3.90
N ILE A 43 -15.83 4.98 -4.78
CA ILE A 43 -16.13 5.39 -6.14
C ILE A 43 -15.75 4.31 -7.16
N ILE A 44 -15.88 3.07 -6.75
CA ILE A 44 -15.33 1.96 -7.54
C ILE A 44 -15.81 1.95 -9.00
N SER A 45 -17.02 2.44 -9.25
CA SER A 45 -17.54 2.48 -10.60
C SER A 45 -16.82 3.51 -11.48
N SER A 46 -16.13 4.45 -10.86
CA SER A 46 -15.41 5.51 -11.57
C SER A 46 -13.91 5.28 -11.62
N VAL A 47 -13.42 4.21 -11.00
CA VAL A 47 -11.99 3.93 -10.97
C VAL A 47 -11.56 3.33 -12.30
N ASN A 48 -10.56 3.94 -12.93
CA ASN A 48 -10.05 3.47 -14.22
C ASN A 48 -8.63 2.94 -14.07
N ASN A 49 -8.09 2.42 -15.17
CA ASN A 49 -6.76 1.83 -15.17
C ASN A 49 -5.67 2.81 -14.78
N GLN A 50 -5.80 4.05 -15.24
CA GLN A 50 -4.78 5.07 -14.92
C GLN A 50 -4.72 5.31 -13.41
N MET A 51 -5.88 5.42 -12.79
CA MET A 51 -5.95 5.61 -11.34
C MET A 51 -5.32 4.44 -10.60
N MET A 52 -5.60 3.21 -11.05
CA MET A 52 -5.03 2.03 -10.42
C MET A 52 -3.53 1.95 -10.64
N ASN A 53 -3.05 2.29 -11.82
CA ASN A 53 -1.62 2.30 -12.09
C ASN A 53 -0.90 3.31 -11.22
N ASP A 54 -1.46 4.50 -11.07
CA ASP A 54 -0.87 5.53 -10.23
C ASP A 54 -0.82 5.08 -8.78
N LEU A 55 -1.89 4.46 -8.31
CA LEU A 55 -1.94 3.95 -6.94
C LEU A 55 -0.92 2.84 -6.74
N GLY A 56 -0.83 1.91 -7.70
CA GLY A 56 0.15 0.84 -7.64
C GLY A 56 1.57 1.37 -7.58
N ASN A 57 1.86 2.43 -8.36
CA ASN A 57 3.19 3.04 -8.35
C ASN A 57 3.50 3.68 -7.00
N LYS A 58 2.51 4.31 -6.37
CA LYS A 58 2.72 4.90 -5.05
C LYS A 58 3.02 3.82 -4.03
N ILE A 59 2.31 2.70 -4.10
CA ILE A 59 2.54 1.58 -3.18
C ILE A 59 3.93 1.00 -3.42
N TYR A 60 4.32 0.85 -4.67
CA TYR A 60 5.64 0.33 -5.01
C TYR A 60 6.76 1.22 -4.45
N GLU A 61 6.61 2.54 -4.56
CA GLU A 61 7.59 3.45 -4.02
C GLU A 61 7.70 3.33 -2.50
N CYS A 62 6.57 3.20 -1.84
CA CYS A 62 6.59 3.02 -0.39
C CYS A 62 7.19 1.68 -0.01
N GLU A 63 6.93 0.64 -0.80
CA GLU A 63 7.50 -0.67 -0.54
C GLU A 63 9.02 -0.63 -0.66
N ARG A 64 9.53 0.08 -1.65
CA ARG A 64 10.98 0.23 -1.80
C ARG A 64 11.58 0.91 -0.58
N LYS A 65 10.92 1.96 -0.11
CA LYS A 65 11.39 2.69 1.07
C LYS A 65 11.29 1.83 2.32
N TYR A 66 10.25 1.05 2.42
CA TYR A 66 10.09 0.14 3.55
C TYR A 66 11.17 -0.93 3.52
N ASN A 67 11.46 -1.48 2.35
CA ASN A 67 12.49 -2.51 2.24
C ASN A 67 13.87 -1.97 2.61
N TYR A 68 14.15 -0.73 2.23
CA TYR A 68 15.40 -0.10 2.62
C TYR A 68 15.48 0.00 4.15
N LEU A 69 14.40 0.46 4.77
CA LEU A 69 14.34 0.57 6.21
C LEU A 69 14.49 -0.79 6.88
N ASP A 70 13.85 -1.81 6.33
CA ASP A 70 13.92 -3.16 6.85
C ASP A 70 15.36 -3.67 6.86
N ILE A 71 16.07 -3.46 5.74
CA ILE A 71 17.46 -3.86 5.63
C ILE A 71 18.32 -3.12 6.65
N GLU A 72 18.12 -1.82 6.77
CA GLU A 72 18.90 -1.01 7.70
C GLU A 72 18.66 -1.39 9.16
N LEU A 73 17.42 -1.77 9.48
CA LEU A 73 17.08 -2.10 10.86
C LEU A 73 17.35 -3.54 11.24
N LYS A 74 17.59 -4.39 10.25
CA LYS A 74 17.71 -5.82 10.51
C LYS A 74 18.72 -6.19 11.60
N PRO A 75 19.92 -5.61 11.61
CA PRO A 75 20.91 -5.99 12.63
C PRO A 75 20.71 -5.34 13.99
N PHE A 76 19.71 -4.48 14.12
CA PHE A 76 19.56 -3.72 15.35
C PHE A 76 18.56 -4.35 16.31
N SER A 77 18.63 -3.95 17.58
CA SER A 77 17.78 -4.50 18.61
C SER A 77 16.33 -4.08 18.44
N LYS A 78 15.47 -4.79 19.15
CA LYS A 78 14.06 -4.47 19.15
C LYS A 78 13.82 -3.03 19.60
N PHE A 79 14.62 -2.56 20.53
CA PHE A 79 14.50 -1.19 21.02
C PHE A 79 14.71 -0.19 19.88
N VAL A 80 15.74 -0.39 19.08
CA VAL A 80 16.01 0.50 17.95
C VAL A 80 14.90 0.40 16.91
N LYS A 81 14.46 -0.82 16.63
CA LYS A 81 13.38 -1.01 15.67
C LYS A 81 12.11 -0.30 16.08
N ASN A 82 11.81 -0.31 17.38
CA ASN A 82 10.64 0.39 17.88
C ASN A 82 10.78 1.90 17.73
N LYS A 83 11.99 2.41 17.89
CA LYS A 83 12.23 3.84 17.73
C LYS A 83 11.87 4.30 16.33
N TYR A 84 12.04 3.42 15.34
CA TYR A 84 11.70 3.73 13.95
C TYR A 84 10.32 3.21 13.58
N SER A 85 9.53 2.84 14.57
CA SER A 85 8.17 2.36 14.36
C SER A 85 8.09 1.19 13.37
N TYR A 86 9.14 0.37 13.36
CA TYR A 86 9.23 -0.72 12.41
C TYR A 86 8.07 -1.70 12.50
N PRO A 87 7.64 -2.17 13.69
CA PRO A 87 6.50 -3.09 13.75
C PRO A 87 5.23 -2.48 13.17
N TYR A 88 5.02 -1.21 13.43
CA TYR A 88 3.87 -0.50 12.89
C TYR A 88 3.94 -0.41 11.37
N LEU A 89 5.12 -0.06 10.84
CA LEU A 89 5.31 0.03 9.40
C LEU A 89 5.11 -1.32 8.72
N LYS A 90 5.61 -2.37 9.34
CA LYS A 90 5.47 -3.72 8.78
C LYS A 90 3.99 -4.10 8.68
N ALA A 91 3.25 -3.86 9.74
CA ALA A 91 1.82 -4.17 9.75
C ALA A 91 1.07 -3.31 8.73
N LYS A 92 1.42 -2.03 8.68
CA LYS A 92 0.74 -1.10 7.77
C LYS A 92 0.98 -1.47 6.31
N MET A 93 2.21 -1.84 5.97
CA MET A 93 2.51 -2.27 4.61
C MET A 93 1.69 -3.48 4.23
N SER A 94 1.57 -4.45 5.13
CA SER A 94 0.77 -5.65 4.87
C SER A 94 -0.68 -5.32 4.63
N VAL A 95 -1.23 -4.44 5.46
CA VAL A 95 -2.63 -4.04 5.33
C VAL A 95 -2.86 -3.34 4.00
N ILE A 96 -1.97 -2.42 3.64
CA ILE A 96 -2.12 -1.66 2.41
C ILE A 96 -2.04 -2.57 1.19
N LYS A 97 -1.07 -3.49 1.16
CA LYS A 97 -0.94 -4.40 0.04
C LYS A 97 -2.16 -5.29 -0.08
N ASN A 98 -2.66 -5.77 1.04
CA ASN A 98 -3.86 -6.61 1.05
C ASN A 98 -5.08 -5.82 0.56
N ASN A 99 -5.25 -4.60 1.04
CA ASN A 99 -6.37 -3.77 0.63
C ASN A 99 -6.31 -3.41 -0.84
N PHE A 100 -5.12 -3.16 -1.35
CA PHE A 100 -4.95 -2.88 -2.77
C PHE A 100 -5.34 -4.10 -3.60
N GLN A 101 -4.94 -5.28 -3.16
CA GLN A 101 -5.29 -6.52 -3.84
C GLN A 101 -6.82 -6.71 -3.85
N GLN A 102 -7.46 -6.42 -2.73
CA GLN A 102 -8.91 -6.52 -2.66
C GLN A 102 -9.59 -5.53 -3.60
N LEU A 103 -9.03 -4.33 -3.70
CA LEU A 103 -9.55 -3.32 -4.61
C LEU A 103 -9.43 -3.79 -6.06
N GLU A 104 -8.28 -4.34 -6.43
CA GLU A 104 -8.08 -4.91 -7.76
C GLU A 104 -9.09 -5.99 -8.05
N ASN A 105 -9.28 -6.89 -7.08
CA ASN A 105 -10.23 -7.98 -7.25
C ASN A 105 -11.65 -7.46 -7.43
N ALA A 106 -12.02 -6.45 -6.65
CA ALA A 106 -13.36 -5.88 -6.74
C ALA A 106 -13.59 -5.23 -8.12
N ILE A 107 -12.59 -4.55 -8.64
CA ILE A 107 -12.68 -3.93 -9.95
C ILE A 107 -12.78 -4.99 -11.03
N ASN A 108 -11.96 -6.03 -10.93
CA ASN A 108 -11.98 -7.12 -11.90
C ASN A 108 -13.31 -7.85 -11.88
N ASN A 109 -13.84 -8.09 -10.70
CA ASN A 109 -15.14 -8.75 -10.58
C ASN A 109 -16.26 -7.91 -11.20
N LYS A 110 -16.18 -6.61 -11.00
CA LYS A 110 -17.17 -5.72 -11.59
C LYS A 110 -17.11 -5.75 -13.10
N ILE A 111 -15.90 -5.71 -13.66
CA ILE A 111 -15.73 -5.79 -15.12
C ILE A 111 -16.27 -7.11 -15.63
N LEU A 112 -15.94 -8.19 -14.96
CA LEU A 112 -16.38 -9.53 -15.36
C LEU A 112 -17.90 -9.64 -15.31
N ASN A 113 -18.51 -9.11 -14.25
CA ASN A 113 -19.96 -9.14 -14.14
C ASN A 113 -20.63 -8.36 -15.26
N ASN A 114 -20.06 -7.22 -15.66
CA ASN A 114 -20.60 -6.43 -16.76
C ASN A 114 -20.52 -7.23 -18.05
N ILE A 115 -19.43 -7.93 -18.29
CA ILE A 115 -19.29 -8.75 -19.49
C ILE A 115 -20.33 -9.87 -19.50
N VAL A 116 -20.51 -10.55 -18.38
CA VAL A 116 -21.47 -11.62 -18.28
C VAL A 116 -22.88 -11.10 -18.55
N ASN A 117 -23.21 -9.96 -17.97
CA ASN A 117 -24.54 -9.38 -18.18
C ASN A 117 -24.78 -9.01 -19.64
N GLU A 118 -23.76 -8.48 -20.31
CA GLU A 118 -23.88 -8.16 -21.72
C GLU A 118 -24.11 -9.42 -22.55
N GLU A 119 -23.41 -10.48 -22.22
CA GLU A 119 -23.61 -11.74 -22.92
C GLU A 119 -25.00 -12.30 -22.71
N LYS A 120 -25.53 -12.18 -21.51
CA LYS A 120 -26.88 -12.62 -21.22
C LYS A 120 -27.88 -11.84 -22.03
N GLU A 121 -27.68 -10.53 -22.12
CA GLU A 121 -28.59 -9.70 -22.89
C GLU A 121 -28.58 -10.07 -24.37
N LYS A 122 -27.43 -10.42 -24.90
CA LYS A 122 -27.34 -10.83 -26.28
C LYS A 122 -28.06 -12.13 -26.53
N LEU A 123 -28.02 -13.02 -25.56
CA LEU A 123 -28.64 -14.32 -25.72
C LEU A 123 -30.12 -14.31 -25.42
N LEU A 124 -30.53 -13.50 -24.49
CA LEU A 124 -31.90 -13.50 -23.99
C LEU A 124 -32.85 -12.49 -24.57
N PRO A 125 -32.39 -11.42 -25.18
CA PRO A 125 -33.31 -10.33 -25.55
C PRO A 125 -34.52 -10.79 -26.30
N LYS A 126 -34.34 -11.69 -27.19
CA LYS A 126 -35.47 -12.15 -27.99
C LYS A 126 -36.48 -12.83 -27.12
N VAL A 127 -36.02 -13.72 -26.28
CA VAL A 127 -36.90 -14.46 -25.41
C VAL A 127 -37.52 -13.57 -24.38
N GLU A 128 -36.70 -12.79 -23.76
CA GLU A 128 -37.16 -11.91 -22.74
C GLU A 128 -38.15 -10.89 -23.27
N SER A 129 -37.84 -10.29 -24.33
CA SER A 129 -38.71 -9.26 -24.85
C SER A 129 -40.04 -9.82 -25.23
N SER A 130 -40.02 -11.01 -25.77
CA SER A 130 -41.29 -11.58 -26.18
C SER A 130 -42.08 -11.98 -24.95
N SER A 131 -41.41 -12.42 -23.95
CA SER A 131 -42.15 -12.86 -22.79
C SER A 131 -42.61 -11.70 -21.96
N LYS A 132 -41.92 -10.63 -22.08
CA LYS A 132 -42.15 -9.68 -21.30
C LYS A 132 -43.13 -8.97 -21.56
N LYS A 133 -43.39 -9.05 -22.18
CA LYS A 133 -44.19 -8.43 -22.43
C LYS A 133 -45.09 -8.57 -21.93
#